data_fa243749db3f6f5a4324bb11e51ed648
#
_entry.id   fa243749db3f6f5a4324bb11e51ed648
#
_cell.length_a   1.000
_cell.length_b   1.000
_cell.length_c   1.000
_cell.angle_alpha   90.00
_cell.angle_beta   90.00
_cell.angle_gamma   90.00
#
_symmetry.space_group_name_H-M   'P 1'
#
loop_
_entity.id
_entity.type
_entity.pdbx_description
1 polymer ?
#
loop_
_entity_poly.entity_id
_entity_poly.type
_entity_poly.pdbx_seq_one_letter_code
_entity_poly.pdbx_strand_id
1 'polypeptide(L)'
;MVTLKKYKLSEVASFEISNIDKKTKSGEQSVRLCNFTDVYYNWAVTESMSEKFMVATASDSQISKLSLKKGQVAITKDSETRHDIGIPCYIADTLKKCVLGYHCALIEPNHELLDGRYLNAYLNSKLAKEYFANNASGSGMRYSLPIDAIKNIILYLPDIEIQRAVGKIFSNIDQKIALNREINRNLPLMA
;
A
#
# COMPACT_ATOMS: atom_id res chain seq x y z
N MET A 1 18.58 -12.96 22.11
CA MET A 1 18.80 -12.93 20.66
C MET A 1 17.41 -12.99 20.00
N VAL A 2 17.07 -12.08 19.08
CA VAL A 2 15.77 -12.13 18.39
C VAL A 2 15.80 -13.25 17.37
N THR A 3 14.90 -14.22 17.48
CA THR A 3 14.76 -15.30 16.50
C THR A 3 13.92 -14.81 15.32
N LEU A 4 14.45 -14.92 14.12
CA LEU A 4 13.75 -14.57 12.89
C LEU A 4 13.23 -15.84 12.20
N LYS A 5 11.96 -15.86 11.86
CA LYS A 5 11.33 -16.92 11.07
C LYS A 5 11.25 -16.49 9.60
N LYS A 6 11.60 -17.40 8.71
CA LYS A 6 11.61 -17.16 7.26
C LYS A 6 10.27 -17.56 6.66
N TYR A 7 9.64 -16.64 5.90
CA TYR A 7 8.40 -16.89 5.16
C TYR A 7 8.49 -16.32 3.75
N LYS A 8 7.78 -16.93 2.81
CA LYS A 8 7.33 -16.19 1.62
C LYS A 8 6.15 -15.32 2.00
N LEU A 9 6.01 -14.16 1.39
CA LEU A 9 4.88 -13.28 1.69
C LEU A 9 3.53 -13.97 1.44
N SER A 10 3.44 -14.86 0.43
CA SER A 10 2.24 -15.66 0.16
C SER A 10 1.86 -16.68 1.24
N GLU A 11 2.75 -16.99 2.17
CA GLU A 11 2.45 -17.90 3.29
C GLU A 11 1.79 -17.17 4.46
N VAL A 12 1.90 -15.83 4.49
CA VAL A 12 1.43 -14.98 5.60
C VAL A 12 0.52 -13.84 5.15
N ALA A 13 0.10 -13.81 3.89
CA ALA A 13 -0.83 -12.80 3.35
C ALA A 13 -1.61 -13.33 2.14
N SER A 14 -2.79 -12.74 1.89
CA SER A 14 -3.54 -12.89 0.65
C SER A 14 -3.44 -11.64 -0.22
N PHE A 15 -3.84 -11.75 -1.51
CA PHE A 15 -3.58 -10.74 -2.52
C PHE A 15 -4.77 -10.56 -3.46
N GLU A 16 -5.09 -9.30 -3.76
CA GLU A 16 -6.04 -8.94 -4.81
C GLU A 16 -5.41 -7.93 -5.77
N ILE A 17 -5.57 -8.14 -7.07
CA ILE A 17 -5.09 -7.20 -8.10
C ILE A 17 -6.24 -6.28 -8.47
N SER A 18 -6.02 -4.97 -8.39
CA SER A 18 -7.05 -4.04 -8.82
C SER A 18 -7.13 -3.92 -10.35
N ASN A 19 -8.37 -3.92 -10.82
CA ASN A 19 -8.75 -3.64 -12.21
C ASN A 19 -9.75 -2.48 -12.30
N ILE A 20 -9.94 -1.70 -11.24
CA ILE A 20 -10.90 -0.59 -11.18
C ILE A 20 -10.26 0.64 -11.81
N ASP A 21 -10.80 1.07 -12.94
CA ASP A 21 -10.35 2.27 -13.65
C ASP A 21 -11.06 3.54 -13.13
N LYS A 22 -10.68 4.70 -13.70
CA LYS A 22 -11.20 6.02 -13.32
C LYS A 22 -12.58 6.33 -13.94
N LYS A 23 -13.21 5.37 -14.61
CA LYS A 23 -14.47 5.59 -15.33
C LYS A 23 -15.68 5.37 -14.42
N THR A 24 -16.77 6.01 -14.78
CA THR A 24 -18.09 5.76 -14.20
C THR A 24 -18.90 4.95 -15.19
N LYS A 25 -19.57 3.89 -14.70
CA LYS A 25 -20.40 3.00 -15.51
C LYS A 25 -21.81 2.93 -14.92
N SER A 26 -22.80 2.85 -15.79
CA SER A 26 -24.21 2.66 -15.39
C SER A 26 -24.40 1.29 -14.74
N GLY A 27 -25.15 1.24 -13.65
CA GLY A 27 -25.43 0.00 -12.92
C GLY A 27 -24.37 -0.41 -11.88
N GLU A 28 -23.28 0.34 -11.75
CA GLU A 28 -22.28 0.15 -10.70
C GLU A 28 -22.49 1.11 -9.53
N GLN A 29 -21.93 0.77 -8.36
CA GLN A 29 -21.98 1.62 -7.16
C GLN A 29 -20.93 2.74 -7.22
N SER A 30 -21.32 3.93 -6.76
CA SER A 30 -20.38 5.05 -6.58
C SER A 30 -19.42 4.77 -5.41
N VAL A 31 -18.11 4.91 -5.67
CA VAL A 31 -17.04 4.68 -4.72
C VAL A 31 -15.98 5.78 -4.80
N ARG A 32 -15.20 5.93 -3.72
CA ARG A 32 -13.94 6.68 -3.74
C ARG A 32 -12.83 5.77 -4.25
N LEU A 33 -11.99 6.29 -5.13
CA LEU A 33 -10.91 5.51 -5.75
C LEU A 33 -9.55 5.96 -5.19
N CYS A 34 -8.92 5.08 -4.40
CA CYS A 34 -7.52 5.24 -4.02
C CYS A 34 -6.64 4.91 -5.22
N ASN A 35 -6.19 5.93 -5.93
CA ASN A 35 -5.44 5.80 -7.16
C ASN A 35 -3.98 5.42 -6.93
N PHE A 36 -3.28 5.10 -8.01
CA PHE A 36 -1.85 4.88 -8.03
C PHE A 36 -1.06 5.99 -7.31
N THR A 37 -1.37 7.27 -7.59
CA THR A 37 -0.70 8.42 -6.96
C THR A 37 -0.95 8.52 -5.46
N ASP A 38 -2.13 8.10 -4.98
CA ASP A 38 -2.45 8.08 -3.55
C ASP A 38 -1.64 7.00 -2.82
N VAL A 39 -1.36 5.88 -3.48
CA VAL A 39 -0.46 4.82 -2.98
C VAL A 39 0.99 5.27 -3.06
N TYR A 40 1.41 5.78 -4.20
CA TYR A 40 2.81 6.08 -4.52
C TYR A 40 3.42 7.18 -3.62
N TYR A 41 2.67 8.26 -3.34
CA TYR A 41 3.20 9.42 -2.60
C TYR A 41 2.99 9.36 -1.09
N ASN A 42 2.30 8.34 -0.57
CA ASN A 42 1.97 8.28 0.84
C ASN A 42 2.51 6.99 1.49
N TRP A 43 3.10 7.14 2.67
CA TRP A 43 3.47 5.99 3.50
C TRP A 43 2.23 5.29 4.04
N ALA A 44 1.18 6.07 4.36
CA ALA A 44 -0.10 5.55 4.79
C ALA A 44 -1.25 6.39 4.23
N VAL A 45 -2.42 5.76 4.08
CA VAL A 45 -3.69 6.40 3.71
C VAL A 45 -4.63 6.33 4.90
N THR A 46 -5.27 7.48 5.21
CA THR A 46 -6.24 7.64 6.30
C THR A 46 -7.65 7.95 5.77
N GLU A 47 -8.66 7.84 6.64
CA GLU A 47 -10.05 8.16 6.26
C GLU A 47 -10.18 9.64 5.82
N SER A 48 -9.54 10.57 6.51
CA SER A 48 -9.56 12.00 6.14
C SER A 48 -8.96 12.29 4.77
N MET A 49 -7.97 11.51 4.33
CA MET A 49 -7.42 11.62 2.97
C MET A 49 -8.41 11.11 1.93
N SER A 50 -9.14 10.05 2.24
CA SER A 50 -10.09 9.41 1.33
C SER A 50 -11.24 10.32 0.89
N GLU A 51 -11.57 11.33 1.71
CA GLU A 51 -12.59 12.34 1.36
C GLU A 51 -12.24 13.13 0.10
N LYS A 52 -10.96 13.26 -0.21
CA LYS A 52 -10.42 13.99 -1.38
C LYS A 52 -10.18 13.08 -2.59
N PHE A 53 -10.36 11.77 -2.44
CA PHE A 53 -10.16 10.85 -3.55
C PHE A 53 -11.23 11.05 -4.62
N MET A 54 -10.84 10.81 -5.86
CA MET A 54 -11.77 10.93 -6.97
C MET A 54 -12.93 9.94 -6.84
N VAL A 55 -14.06 10.31 -7.41
CA VAL A 55 -15.22 9.43 -7.52
C VAL A 55 -15.10 8.58 -8.78
N ALA A 56 -15.37 7.29 -8.66
CA ALA A 56 -15.48 6.32 -9.74
C ALA A 56 -16.67 5.40 -9.46
N THR A 57 -16.85 4.35 -10.23
CA THR A 57 -17.81 3.29 -9.94
C THR A 57 -17.14 1.92 -9.90
N ALA A 58 -17.71 1.00 -9.13
CA ALA A 58 -17.25 -0.37 -9.04
C ALA A 58 -18.45 -1.33 -8.89
N SER A 59 -18.29 -2.54 -9.39
CA SER A 59 -19.26 -3.62 -9.18
C SER A 59 -19.20 -4.15 -7.75
N ASP A 60 -20.26 -4.81 -7.27
CA ASP A 60 -20.31 -5.40 -5.93
C ASP A 60 -19.16 -6.39 -5.69
N SER A 61 -18.81 -7.17 -6.71
CA SER A 61 -17.68 -8.09 -6.66
C SER A 61 -16.33 -7.37 -6.49
N GLN A 62 -16.12 -6.25 -7.17
CA GLN A 62 -14.92 -5.43 -7.02
C GLN A 62 -14.87 -4.77 -5.64
N ILE A 63 -15.99 -4.23 -5.16
CA ILE A 63 -16.09 -3.62 -3.84
C ILE A 63 -15.76 -4.65 -2.76
N SER A 64 -16.32 -5.86 -2.85
CA SER A 64 -16.09 -6.92 -1.88
C SER A 64 -14.61 -7.31 -1.76
N LYS A 65 -13.85 -7.30 -2.86
CA LYS A 65 -12.44 -7.71 -2.92
C LYS A 65 -11.44 -6.57 -2.66
N LEU A 66 -11.79 -5.36 -3.09
CA LEU A 66 -10.85 -4.25 -3.17
C LEU A 66 -11.18 -3.08 -2.23
N SER A 67 -12.17 -3.25 -1.34
CA SER A 67 -12.43 -2.30 -0.25
C SER A 67 -11.23 -2.21 0.68
N LEU A 68 -10.86 -0.98 1.02
CA LEU A 68 -9.68 -0.71 1.83
C LEU A 68 -10.01 -0.78 3.32
N LYS A 69 -9.33 -1.68 4.03
CA LYS A 69 -9.51 -1.94 5.46
C LYS A 69 -8.22 -1.68 6.22
N LYS A 70 -8.35 -1.23 7.45
CA LYS A 70 -7.21 -1.04 8.35
C LYS A 70 -6.37 -2.30 8.46
N GLY A 71 -5.06 -2.14 8.33
CA GLY A 71 -4.11 -3.24 8.45
C GLY A 71 -3.60 -3.77 7.11
N GLN A 72 -4.29 -3.49 6.01
CA GLN A 72 -3.86 -3.86 4.67
C GLN A 72 -2.68 -3.01 4.19
N VAL A 73 -2.02 -3.49 3.14
CA VAL A 73 -0.98 -2.74 2.42
C VAL A 73 -1.32 -2.74 0.93
N ALA A 74 -1.48 -1.56 0.37
CA ALA A 74 -1.53 -1.38 -1.08
C ALA A 74 -0.11 -1.30 -1.63
N ILE A 75 0.14 -1.79 -2.85
CA ILE A 75 1.44 -1.73 -3.49
C ILE A 75 1.29 -1.39 -4.97
N THR A 76 2.14 -0.50 -5.50
CA THR A 76 2.15 -0.17 -6.92
C THR A 76 2.74 -1.33 -7.73
N LYS A 77 2.14 -1.61 -8.90
CA LYS A 77 2.57 -2.70 -9.78
C LYS A 77 3.25 -2.23 -11.05
N ASP A 78 3.04 -0.99 -11.44
CA ASP A 78 3.56 -0.43 -12.68
C ASP A 78 4.41 0.79 -12.38
N SER A 79 5.40 1.06 -13.23
CA SER A 79 6.29 2.23 -13.13
C SER A 79 6.90 2.57 -14.49
N GLU A 80 7.33 3.83 -14.64
CA GLU A 80 8.11 4.28 -15.78
C GLU A 80 9.59 3.88 -15.65
N THR A 81 10.05 3.58 -14.44
CA THR A 81 11.42 3.16 -14.16
C THR A 81 11.48 1.86 -13.36
N ARG A 82 12.50 1.05 -13.64
CA ARG A 82 12.69 -0.24 -12.99
C ARG A 82 12.92 -0.12 -11.48
N HIS A 83 13.59 0.94 -11.04
CA HIS A 83 14.00 1.12 -9.64
C HIS A 83 12.94 1.78 -8.76
N ASP A 84 11.83 2.21 -9.36
CA ASP A 84 10.75 2.92 -8.70
C ASP A 84 9.43 2.15 -8.83
N ILE A 85 9.47 0.86 -8.54
CA ILE A 85 8.35 -0.06 -8.63
C ILE A 85 8.14 -0.78 -7.30
N GLY A 86 6.91 -1.21 -7.03
CA GLY A 86 6.61 -1.93 -5.79
C GLY A 86 6.58 -1.01 -4.57
N ILE A 87 6.14 0.24 -4.75
CA ILE A 87 6.01 1.21 -3.66
C ILE A 87 4.80 0.85 -2.79
N PRO A 88 5.00 0.51 -1.51
CA PRO A 88 3.91 0.13 -0.62
C PRO A 88 3.33 1.33 0.10
N CYS A 89 2.05 1.22 0.48
CA CYS A 89 1.31 2.19 1.27
C CYS A 89 0.41 1.46 2.29
N TYR A 90 0.52 1.79 3.56
CA TYR A 90 -0.28 1.20 4.62
C TYR A 90 -1.69 1.79 4.66
N ILE A 91 -2.72 0.96 4.83
CA ILE A 91 -4.10 1.41 5.04
C ILE A 91 -4.32 1.59 6.55
N ALA A 92 -4.29 2.85 6.99
CA ALA A 92 -4.30 3.19 8.42
C ALA A 92 -5.69 3.11 9.06
N ASP A 93 -6.75 3.26 8.26
CA ASP A 93 -8.14 3.21 8.68
C ASP A 93 -8.97 2.33 7.74
N THR A 94 -10.13 1.85 8.21
CA THR A 94 -11.12 1.23 7.32
C THR A 94 -11.87 2.33 6.59
N LEU A 95 -11.65 2.43 5.28
CA LEU A 95 -12.14 3.53 4.45
C LEU A 95 -13.53 3.22 3.91
N LYS A 96 -14.52 4.06 4.26
CA LYS A 96 -15.89 3.87 3.83
C LYS A 96 -16.06 4.10 2.32
N LYS A 97 -16.66 3.12 1.63
CA LYS A 97 -16.91 3.19 0.17
C LYS A 97 -15.66 3.58 -0.65
N CYS A 98 -14.50 3.12 -0.21
CA CYS A 98 -13.22 3.36 -0.87
C CYS A 98 -12.63 2.04 -1.35
N VAL A 99 -12.19 2.02 -2.60
CA VAL A 99 -11.59 0.85 -3.25
C VAL A 99 -10.23 1.19 -3.84
N LEU A 100 -9.38 0.18 -4.01
CA LEU A 100 -8.07 0.34 -4.63
C LEU A 100 -8.21 0.50 -6.15
N GLY A 101 -7.50 1.48 -6.72
CA GLY A 101 -7.47 1.77 -8.14
C GLY A 101 -6.49 0.90 -8.93
N TYR A 102 -6.64 0.96 -10.25
CA TYR A 102 -5.82 0.24 -11.23
C TYR A 102 -4.32 0.52 -11.05
N HIS A 103 -3.46 -0.38 -11.54
CA HIS A 103 -2.00 -0.38 -11.38
C HIS A 103 -1.48 -0.69 -9.97
N CYS A 104 -2.37 -1.12 -9.07
CA CYS A 104 -2.02 -1.50 -7.71
C CYS A 104 -2.48 -2.93 -7.39
N ALA A 105 -1.87 -3.52 -6.37
CA ALA A 105 -2.34 -4.73 -5.72
C ALA A 105 -2.59 -4.46 -4.22
N LEU A 106 -3.56 -5.16 -3.66
CA LEU A 106 -3.89 -5.13 -2.24
C LEU A 106 -3.32 -6.38 -1.58
N ILE A 107 -2.64 -6.19 -0.47
CA ILE A 107 -2.08 -7.24 0.37
C ILE A 107 -2.85 -7.23 1.69
N GLU A 108 -3.46 -8.36 2.02
CA GLU A 108 -4.14 -8.57 3.30
C GLU A 108 -3.26 -9.48 4.16
N PRO A 109 -2.54 -8.95 5.16
CA PRO A 109 -1.71 -9.75 6.06
C PRO A 109 -2.56 -10.69 6.94
N ASN A 110 -2.03 -11.86 7.24
CA ASN A 110 -2.52 -12.64 8.39
C ASN A 110 -2.04 -11.95 9.68
N HIS A 111 -2.94 -11.24 10.36
CA HIS A 111 -2.63 -10.39 11.51
C HIS A 111 -2.13 -11.12 12.76
N GLU A 112 -2.19 -12.45 12.77
CA GLU A 112 -1.57 -13.30 13.81
C GLU A 112 -0.06 -13.48 13.57
N LEU A 113 0.38 -13.38 12.31
CA LEU A 113 1.75 -13.65 11.87
C LEU A 113 2.48 -12.41 11.36
N LEU A 114 1.73 -11.42 10.80
CA LEU A 114 2.30 -10.28 10.09
C LEU A 114 1.54 -8.98 10.39
N ASP A 115 2.20 -8.00 10.98
CA ASP A 115 1.67 -6.64 11.16
C ASP A 115 1.78 -5.85 9.85
N GLY A 116 0.69 -5.22 9.39
CA GLY A 116 0.67 -4.47 8.13
C GLY A 116 1.59 -3.25 8.11
N ARG A 117 1.81 -2.57 9.24
CA ARG A 117 2.75 -1.44 9.33
C ARG A 117 4.19 -1.92 9.23
N TYR A 118 4.49 -3.07 9.87
CA TYR A 118 5.79 -3.72 9.75
C TYR A 118 6.04 -4.15 8.29
N LEU A 119 5.04 -4.78 7.66
CA LEU A 119 5.14 -5.16 6.25
C LEU A 119 5.40 -3.93 5.37
N ASN A 120 4.66 -2.84 5.57
CA ASN A 120 4.86 -1.59 4.83
C ASN A 120 6.29 -1.05 4.99
N ALA A 121 6.81 -1.04 6.22
CA ALA A 121 8.19 -0.64 6.49
C ALA A 121 9.21 -1.59 5.84
N TYR A 122 8.97 -2.90 5.90
CA TYR A 122 9.83 -3.91 5.28
C TYR A 122 9.92 -3.74 3.77
N LEU A 123 8.76 -3.58 3.11
CA LEU A 123 8.68 -3.40 1.66
C LEU A 123 9.29 -2.06 1.19
N ASN A 124 9.38 -1.06 2.07
CA ASN A 124 10.11 0.19 1.83
C ASN A 124 11.63 0.07 2.02
N SER A 125 12.13 -1.07 2.53
CA SER A 125 13.57 -1.27 2.73
C SER A 125 14.34 -1.34 1.41
N LYS A 126 15.64 -1.01 1.46
CA LYS A 126 16.54 -1.14 0.31
C LYS A 126 16.51 -2.57 -0.28
N LEU A 127 16.50 -3.58 0.60
CA LEU A 127 16.48 -4.99 0.20
C LEU A 127 15.23 -5.34 -0.63
N ALA A 128 14.04 -4.91 -0.20
CA ALA A 128 12.80 -5.17 -0.92
C ALA A 128 12.74 -4.39 -2.24
N LYS A 129 13.20 -3.13 -2.26
CA LYS A 129 13.27 -2.32 -3.48
C LYS A 129 14.20 -2.94 -4.52
N GLU A 130 15.38 -3.40 -4.14
CA GLU A 130 16.30 -4.10 -5.04
C GLU A 130 15.69 -5.41 -5.55
N TYR A 131 15.02 -6.17 -4.69
CA TYR A 131 14.32 -7.38 -5.09
C TYR A 131 13.24 -7.08 -6.14
N PHE A 132 12.39 -6.08 -5.93
CA PHE A 132 11.34 -5.70 -6.89
C PHE A 132 11.93 -5.19 -8.20
N ALA A 133 12.95 -4.35 -8.17
CA ALA A 133 13.63 -3.88 -9.36
C ALA A 133 14.18 -5.05 -10.20
N ASN A 134 14.76 -6.06 -9.55
CA ASN A 134 15.32 -7.23 -10.23
C ASN A 134 14.25 -8.17 -10.78
N ASN A 135 13.03 -8.15 -10.25
CA ASN A 135 11.91 -8.99 -10.68
C ASN A 135 10.88 -8.24 -11.55
N ALA A 136 11.08 -6.95 -11.80
CA ALA A 136 10.24 -6.17 -12.69
C ALA A 136 10.49 -6.58 -14.15
N SER A 137 9.40 -6.80 -14.88
CA SER A 137 9.41 -7.07 -16.33
C SER A 137 9.09 -5.81 -17.12
N GLY A 138 9.57 -5.73 -18.35
CA GLY A 138 9.31 -4.60 -19.23
C GLY A 138 10.59 -3.93 -19.75
N SER A 139 10.40 -2.90 -20.58
CA SER A 139 11.49 -2.14 -21.19
C SER A 139 11.04 -0.70 -21.48
N GLY A 140 12.01 0.17 -21.69
CA GLY A 140 11.75 1.59 -21.95
C GLY A 140 11.15 2.29 -20.73
N MET A 141 9.97 2.85 -20.88
CA MET A 141 9.24 3.56 -19.81
C MET A 141 8.03 2.77 -19.30
N ARG A 142 8.02 1.44 -19.43
CA ARG A 142 6.90 0.59 -18.99
C ARG A 142 7.43 -0.66 -18.31
N TYR A 143 7.51 -0.60 -16.99
CA TYR A 143 7.84 -1.73 -16.14
C TYR A 143 6.60 -2.16 -15.37
N SER A 144 6.41 -3.48 -15.23
CA SER A 144 5.36 -4.07 -14.41
C SER A 144 5.94 -5.10 -13.46
N LEU A 145 5.46 -5.11 -12.23
CA LEU A 145 5.82 -6.09 -11.22
C LEU A 145 4.81 -7.23 -11.25
N PRO A 146 5.22 -8.43 -11.68
CA PRO A 146 4.35 -9.59 -11.66
C PRO A 146 3.88 -9.88 -10.23
N ILE A 147 2.62 -10.30 -10.08
CA ILE A 147 2.07 -10.64 -8.76
C ILE A 147 2.87 -11.74 -8.06
N ASP A 148 3.45 -12.66 -8.84
CA ASP A 148 4.27 -13.73 -8.29
C ASP A 148 5.59 -13.21 -7.70
N ALA A 149 6.13 -12.11 -8.22
CA ALA A 149 7.28 -11.44 -7.59
C ALA A 149 6.89 -10.89 -6.21
N ILE A 150 5.70 -10.28 -6.07
CA ILE A 150 5.21 -9.82 -4.77
C ILE A 150 4.98 -11.00 -3.83
N LYS A 151 4.33 -12.05 -4.29
CA LYS A 151 4.02 -13.26 -3.50
C LYS A 151 5.25 -14.00 -3.00
N ASN A 152 6.32 -14.02 -3.81
CA ASN A 152 7.52 -14.81 -3.53
C ASN A 152 8.63 -14.05 -2.79
N ILE A 153 8.46 -12.76 -2.46
CA ILE A 153 9.45 -12.06 -1.64
C ILE A 153 9.62 -12.77 -0.30
N ILE A 154 10.87 -12.95 0.09
CA ILE A 154 11.20 -13.59 1.36
C ILE A 154 11.21 -12.56 2.48
N LEU A 155 10.47 -12.84 3.54
CA LEU A 155 10.42 -12.07 4.76
C LEU A 155 11.16 -12.82 5.89
N TYR A 156 11.92 -12.10 6.69
CA TYR A 156 12.48 -12.58 7.94
C TYR A 156 11.77 -11.87 9.09
N LEU A 157 10.80 -12.56 9.69
CA LEU A 157 9.86 -11.99 10.65
C LEU A 157 10.28 -12.30 12.08
N PRO A 158 10.44 -11.30 12.95
CA PRO A 158 10.47 -11.51 14.39
C PRO A 158 9.07 -11.83 14.91
N ASP A 159 8.95 -12.10 16.19
CA ASP A 159 7.65 -12.29 16.84
C ASP A 159 6.74 -11.09 16.62
N ILE A 160 5.41 -11.33 16.58
CA ILE A 160 4.40 -10.34 16.19
C ILE A 160 4.43 -9.07 17.08
N GLU A 161 4.80 -9.21 18.36
CA GLU A 161 4.89 -8.07 19.27
C GLU A 161 6.04 -7.14 18.88
N ILE A 162 7.17 -7.68 18.44
CA ILE A 162 8.29 -6.88 17.92
C ILE A 162 7.90 -6.20 16.61
N GLN A 163 7.20 -6.91 15.71
CA GLN A 163 6.70 -6.32 14.48
C GLN A 163 5.76 -5.13 14.76
N ARG A 164 4.83 -5.28 15.71
CA ARG A 164 3.90 -4.21 16.13
C ARG A 164 4.65 -3.00 16.70
N ALA A 165 5.66 -3.24 17.54
CA ALA A 165 6.48 -2.17 18.11
C ALA A 165 7.23 -1.39 17.01
N VAL A 166 7.90 -2.09 16.09
CA VAL A 166 8.62 -1.49 14.96
C VAL A 166 7.65 -0.74 14.04
N GLY A 167 6.54 -1.38 13.64
CA GLY A 167 5.53 -0.77 12.79
C GLY A 167 4.93 0.50 13.40
N LYS A 168 4.74 0.54 14.72
CA LYS A 168 4.28 1.74 15.45
C LYS A 168 5.28 2.90 15.36
N ILE A 169 6.59 2.62 15.43
CA ILE A 169 7.62 3.66 15.30
C ILE A 169 7.49 4.35 13.92
N PHE A 170 7.44 3.57 12.84
CA PHE A 170 7.31 4.13 11.48
C PHE A 170 5.99 4.90 11.30
N SER A 171 4.88 4.37 11.83
CA SER A 171 3.59 5.05 11.80
C SER A 171 3.62 6.40 12.54
N ASN A 172 4.27 6.46 13.71
CA ASN A 172 4.43 7.70 14.48
C ASN A 172 5.28 8.73 13.72
N ILE A 173 6.34 8.29 13.04
CA ILE A 173 7.19 9.16 12.21
C ILE A 173 6.37 9.74 11.06
N ASP A 174 5.60 8.92 10.34
CA ASP A 174 4.74 9.38 9.25
C ASP A 174 3.71 10.40 9.72
N GLN A 175 3.02 10.12 10.84
CA GLN A 175 2.07 11.06 11.44
C GLN A 175 2.73 12.39 11.81
N LYS A 176 3.96 12.36 12.36
CA LYS A 176 4.71 13.58 12.68
C LYS A 176 5.08 14.36 11.43
N ILE A 177 5.47 13.68 10.35
CA ILE A 177 5.75 14.32 9.06
C ILE A 177 4.48 14.98 8.52
N ALA A 178 3.33 14.28 8.55
CA ALA A 178 2.06 14.82 8.10
C ALA A 178 1.65 16.07 8.89
N LEU A 179 1.76 16.02 10.22
CA LEU A 179 1.47 17.15 11.11
C LEU A 179 2.40 18.35 10.82
N ASN A 180 3.70 18.12 10.67
CA ASN A 180 4.64 19.19 10.34
C ASN A 180 4.33 19.83 8.98
N ARG A 181 3.92 19.06 7.98
CA ARG A 181 3.49 19.59 6.68
C ARG A 181 2.23 20.43 6.80
N GLU A 182 1.29 20.06 7.67
CA GLU A 182 0.10 20.84 7.94
C GLU A 182 0.43 22.14 8.66
N ILE A 183 1.25 22.10 9.71
CA ILE A 183 1.74 23.28 10.42
C ILE A 183 2.40 24.25 9.43
N ASN A 184 3.32 23.77 8.60
CA ASN A 184 4.05 24.60 7.63
C ASN A 184 3.12 25.26 6.60
N ARG A 185 2.02 24.59 6.19
CA ARG A 185 1.02 25.21 5.30
C ARG A 185 0.22 26.31 5.97
N ASN A 186 0.01 26.19 7.28
CA ASN A 186 -0.82 27.13 8.05
C ASN A 186 0.00 28.25 8.67
N LEU A 187 1.33 28.21 8.62
CA LEU A 187 2.17 29.34 9.03
C LEU A 187 1.96 30.49 8.05
N PRO A 188 1.71 31.72 8.55
CA PRO A 188 1.66 32.90 7.69
C PRO A 188 3.00 33.02 6.95
N LEU A 189 2.94 33.31 5.67
CA LEU A 189 4.13 33.73 4.92
C LEU A 189 4.61 35.01 5.61
N MET A 190 5.67 34.92 6.38
CA MET A 190 6.35 36.09 6.92
C MET A 190 7.01 36.77 5.73
N ALA A 191 6.36 37.84 5.25
CA ALA A 191 6.88 38.71 4.21
C ALA A 191 8.07 39.49 4.74
#